data_83e01b7855ef48e685b3c9b4d0340a4d
#
_entry.id   83e01b7855ef48e685b3c9b4d0340a4d
#
_cell.length_a   1.000
_cell.length_b   1.000
_cell.length_c   1.000
_cell.angle_alpha   90.00
_cell.angle_beta   90.00
_cell.angle_gamma   90.00
#
_symmetry.space_group_name_H-M   'P 1'
#
loop_
_entity.id
_entity.type
_entity.pdbx_description
1 polymer ?
#
loop_
_entity_poly.entity_id
_entity_poly.type
_entity_poly.pdbx_seq_one_letter_code
_entity_poly.pdbx_strand_id
1 'polypeptide(L)' 'MTDVPFPGLSTENPDSEGVVSTWFVGEGESVAADQLLAEVQVDKVAAEVLAPVAGVVRLLVGQEAVVKQGEPIARIE' A
#
# COMPACT_ATOMS: atom_id res chain seq x y z
N MET A 1 9.24 -13.68 0.93
CA MET A 1 8.30 -12.66 0.43
C MET A 1 7.54 -12.04 1.57
N THR A 2 7.36 -10.74 1.52
CA THR A 2 6.63 -10.00 2.55
C THR A 2 5.51 -9.23 1.88
N ASP A 3 4.28 -9.44 2.33
CA ASP A 3 3.14 -8.69 1.81
C ASP A 3 3.10 -7.31 2.44
N VAL A 4 2.69 -6.32 1.62
CA VAL A 4 2.47 -4.95 2.07
C VAL A 4 0.96 -4.74 2.06
N PRO A 5 0.30 -4.74 3.23
CA PRO A 5 -1.15 -4.60 3.28
C PRO A 5 -1.59 -3.15 3.20
N PHE A 6 -2.81 -2.94 2.73
CA PHE A 6 -3.46 -1.64 2.82
C PHE A 6 -3.69 -1.35 4.31
N PRO A 7 -3.25 -0.19 4.81
CA PRO A 7 -3.36 0.10 6.25
C PRO A 7 -4.82 0.23 6.69
N GLY A 8 -5.09 -0.17 7.94
CA GLY A 8 -6.42 -0.06 8.52
C GLY A 8 -6.67 1.34 9.05
N LEU A 9 -7.11 2.25 8.19
CA LEU A 9 -7.29 3.65 8.52
C LEU A 9 -8.61 3.95 9.20
N SER A 10 -9.64 3.12 8.97
CA SER A 10 -10.95 3.31 9.58
C SER A 10 -11.25 2.17 10.55
N THR A 11 -11.25 2.47 11.84
CA THR A 11 -11.59 1.49 12.87
C THR A 11 -13.10 1.36 13.05
N GLU A 12 -13.86 2.38 12.68
CA GLU A 12 -15.31 2.37 12.77
C GLU A 12 -15.94 1.53 11.67
N ASN A 13 -15.32 1.53 10.48
CA ASN A 13 -15.77 0.75 9.33
C ASN A 13 -14.60 -0.04 8.76
N PRO A 14 -14.23 -1.15 9.42
CA PRO A 14 -13.06 -1.92 8.96
C PRO A 14 -13.25 -2.55 7.58
N ASP A 15 -14.49 -2.64 7.10
CA ASP A 15 -14.80 -3.15 5.77
C ASP A 15 -14.81 -2.07 4.70
N SER A 16 -14.58 -0.80 5.08
CA SER A 16 -14.54 0.29 4.12
C SER A 16 -13.40 0.09 3.14
N GLU A 17 -13.70 0.34 1.88
CA GLU A 17 -12.69 0.29 0.84
C GLU A 17 -11.94 1.62 0.78
N GLY A 18 -10.67 1.52 0.42
CA GLY A 18 -9.84 2.69 0.20
C GLY A 18 -9.29 2.70 -1.20
N VAL A 19 -8.52 3.71 -1.52
CA VAL A 19 -7.92 3.86 -2.83
C VAL A 19 -6.42 4.11 -2.69
N VAL A 20 -5.64 3.50 -3.59
CA VAL A 20 -4.23 3.81 -3.72
C VAL A 20 -4.13 5.04 -4.60
N SER A 21 -3.94 6.21 -3.99
CA SER A 21 -3.94 7.49 -4.71
C SER A 21 -2.75 7.62 -5.64
N THR A 22 -1.57 7.25 -5.15
CA THR A 22 -0.33 7.42 -5.91
C THR A 22 0.68 6.36 -5.52
N TRP A 23 1.32 5.75 -6.52
CA TRP A 23 2.50 4.93 -6.34
C TRP A 23 3.75 5.78 -6.53
N PHE A 24 4.69 5.69 -5.59
CA PHE A 24 5.97 6.41 -5.68
C PHE A 24 7.10 5.53 -6.18
N VAL A 25 6.82 4.24 -6.39
CA VAL A 25 7.79 3.27 -6.90
C VAL A 25 7.19 2.51 -8.07
N GLY A 26 8.03 1.98 -8.92
CA GLY A 26 7.60 1.18 -10.06
C GLY A 26 7.70 -0.31 -9.80
N GLU A 27 7.02 -1.10 -10.61
CA GLU A 27 7.08 -2.55 -10.56
C GLU A 27 8.53 -3.01 -10.76
N GLY A 28 8.99 -3.86 -9.84
CA GLY A 28 10.35 -4.40 -9.90
C GLY A 28 11.44 -3.47 -9.38
N GLU A 29 11.04 -2.33 -8.81
CA GLU A 29 12.01 -1.39 -8.26
C GLU A 29 12.59 -1.91 -6.94
N SER A 30 13.87 -1.61 -6.71
CA SER A 30 14.54 -1.97 -5.47
C SER A 30 14.21 -0.92 -4.41
N VAL A 31 13.75 -1.36 -3.25
CA VAL A 31 13.34 -0.45 -2.17
C VAL A 31 14.09 -0.77 -0.88
N ALA A 32 14.28 0.24 -0.06
CA ALA A 32 14.85 0.09 1.27
C ALA A 32 13.73 -0.08 2.29
N ALA A 33 14.06 -0.62 3.46
CA ALA A 33 13.10 -0.67 4.57
C ALA A 33 12.68 0.76 4.94
N ASP A 34 11.41 0.94 5.24
CA ASP A 34 10.79 2.22 5.58
C ASP A 34 10.74 3.24 4.42
N GLN A 35 11.09 2.81 3.22
CA GLN A 35 10.97 3.67 2.05
C GLN A 35 9.49 3.88 1.71
N LEU A 36 9.13 5.12 1.34
CA LEU A 36 7.77 5.44 0.95
C LEU A 36 7.40 4.74 -0.36
N LEU A 37 6.36 3.92 -0.31
CA LEU A 37 5.88 3.17 -1.47
C LEU A 37 4.70 3.82 -2.16
N ALA A 38 3.73 4.27 -1.37
CA ALA A 38 2.46 4.76 -1.92
C ALA A 38 1.76 5.68 -0.93
N GLU A 39 0.83 6.45 -1.46
CA GLU A 39 -0.12 7.21 -0.67
C GLU A 39 -1.50 6.60 -0.88
N VAL A 40 -2.22 6.37 0.20
CA VAL A 40 -3.54 5.74 0.17
C VAL A 40 -4.53 6.61 0.92
N GLN A 41 -5.81 6.41 0.62
CA GLN A 41 -6.87 7.20 1.24
C GLN A 41 -8.10 6.35 1.51
N VAL A 42 -8.69 6.52 2.71
CA VAL A 42 -9.99 5.97 3.08
C VAL A 42 -10.84 7.14 3.56
N ASP A 43 -11.97 7.40 2.91
CA ASP A 43 -12.81 8.56 3.19
C ASP A 43 -11.99 9.85 3.13
N LYS A 44 -11.85 10.53 4.26
CA LYS A 44 -11.11 11.78 4.36
C LYS A 44 -9.73 11.59 4.99
N VAL A 45 -9.34 10.36 5.23
CA VAL A 45 -8.08 10.04 5.89
C VAL A 45 -7.07 9.56 4.86
N ALA A 46 -5.97 10.25 4.74
CA ALA A 46 -4.86 9.84 3.88
C ALA A 46 -3.72 9.31 4.74
N ALA A 47 -2.97 8.36 4.21
CA ALA A 47 -1.83 7.79 4.90
C ALA A 47 -0.76 7.37 3.90
N GLU A 48 0.46 7.25 4.40
CA GLU A 48 1.59 6.77 3.61
C GLU A 48 1.83 5.29 3.90
N VAL A 49 2.18 4.55 2.85
CA VAL A 49 2.52 3.14 2.98
C VAL A 49 4.03 3.01 2.81
N LEU A 50 4.69 2.49 3.83
CA LEU A 50 6.14 2.32 3.84
C LEU A 50 6.51 0.85 3.66
N ALA A 51 7.68 0.61 3.08
CA ALA A 51 8.17 -0.76 2.90
C ALA A 51 8.50 -1.37 4.26
N PRO A 52 7.94 -2.53 4.61
CA PRO A 52 8.27 -3.18 5.88
C PRO A 52 9.68 -3.78 5.90
N VAL A 53 10.22 -4.09 4.73
CA VAL A 53 11.56 -4.65 4.58
C VAL A 53 12.18 -4.14 3.29
N ALA A 54 13.48 -4.26 3.16
CA ALA A 54 14.17 -3.96 1.91
C ALA A 54 14.00 -5.12 0.93
N GLY A 55 14.00 -4.83 -0.36
CA GLY A 55 13.91 -5.85 -1.39
C GLY A 55 13.39 -5.28 -2.71
N VAL A 56 12.83 -6.14 -3.53
CA VAL A 56 12.28 -5.76 -4.83
C VAL A 56 10.75 -5.77 -4.71
N VAL A 57 10.13 -4.63 -5.05
CA VAL A 57 8.69 -4.48 -4.91
C VAL A 57 7.96 -5.06 -6.12
N ARG A 58 6.89 -5.79 -5.84
CA ARG A 58 5.95 -6.28 -6.84
C ARG A 58 4.60 -5.65 -6.55
N LEU A 59 4.08 -4.87 -7.50
CA LEU A 59 2.79 -4.20 -7.34
C LEU A 59 1.67 -5.18 -7.64
N LEU A 60 0.75 -5.33 -6.69
CA LEU A 60 -0.40 -6.22 -6.85
C LEU A 60 -1.63 -5.48 -7.36
N VAL A 61 -1.64 -4.15 -7.22
CA VAL A 61 -2.73 -3.29 -7.69
C VAL A 61 -2.15 -2.07 -8.36
N GLY A 62 -2.92 -1.45 -9.23
CA GLY A 62 -2.49 -0.24 -9.94
C GLY A 62 -2.80 1.03 -9.18
N GLN A 63 -2.39 2.16 -9.76
CA GLN A 63 -2.73 3.48 -9.25
C GLN A 63 -4.24 3.68 -9.36
N GLU A 64 -4.81 4.33 -8.37
CA GLU A 64 -6.25 4.57 -8.25
C GLU A 64 -7.08 3.30 -8.03
N ALA A 65 -6.42 2.18 -7.72
CA ALA A 65 -7.12 0.94 -7.42
C ALA A 65 -7.90 1.04 -6.11
N VAL A 66 -9.10 0.48 -6.12
CA VAL A 66 -9.93 0.41 -4.91
C VAL A 66 -9.63 -0.92 -4.22
N VAL A 67 -9.24 -0.85 -2.96
CA VAL A 67 -8.79 -2.01 -2.19
C VAL A 67 -9.41 -1.97 -0.80
N LYS A 68 -9.74 -3.13 -0.27
CA LYS A 68 -10.22 -3.21 1.12
C LYS A 68 -9.05 -3.09 2.07
N GLN A 69 -9.30 -2.50 3.22
CA GLN A 69 -8.31 -2.38 4.28
C GLN A 69 -7.83 -3.78 4.70
N GLY A 70 -6.53 -3.94 4.83
CA GLY A 70 -5.92 -5.21 5.19
C GLY A 70 -5.55 -6.11 4.02
N GLU A 71 -6.05 -5.83 2.82
CA GLU A 71 -5.66 -6.62 1.65
C GLU A 71 -4.28 -6.21 1.15
N PRO A 72 -3.49 -7.15 0.63
CA PRO A 72 -2.16 -6.80 0.12
C PRO A 72 -2.25 -5.97 -1.15
N ILE A 73 -1.46 -4.89 -1.19
CA ILE A 73 -1.37 -4.01 -2.35
C ILE A 73 -0.04 -4.19 -3.09
N ALA A 74 0.93 -4.78 -2.42
CA ALA A 74 2.25 -5.04 -2.99
C ALA A 74 2.91 -6.19 -2.24
N ARG A 75 4.01 -6.65 -2.78
CA ARG A 75 4.82 -7.70 -2.17
C ARG A 75 6.28 -7.34 -2.34
N ILE A 76 7.08 -7.57 -1.30
CA ILE A 76 8.52 -7.34 -1.34
C ILE A 76 9.20 -8.71 -1.42
N GLU A 77 10.02 -8.89 -2.45
CA GLU A 77 10.77 -10.12 -2.67
C GLU A 77 12.22 -10.00 -2.24
#